data_27bb3d0454e38c89937295b3568ffe46
#
_entry.id   27bb3d0454e38c89937295b3568ffe46
#
_cell.length_a   1.000
_cell.length_b   1.000
_cell.length_c   1.000
_cell.angle_alpha   90.00
_cell.angle_beta   90.00
_cell.angle_gamma   90.00
#
_symmetry.space_group_name_H-M   'P 1'
#
loop_
_entity.id
_entity.type
_entity.pdbx_description
1 polymer ?
#
loop_
_entity_poly.entity_id
_entity_poly.type
_entity_poly.pdbx_seq_one_letter_code
_entity_poly.pdbx_strand_id
1 'polypeptide(L)'
;AGYVIFFIDKKNNTLWLDYIAIFKEHHSKGFGTRIFEAMKKEFFEFSGVWLEVEKPDENEPDTLRRRKFYKKLGARIVSENYIYPNNNGGLSMDLYFLPFCEENFAKKMHKCVKTAFETIHSDVENIEKIIDKIK
;
A
#
# COMPACT_ATOMS: atom_id res chain seq x y z
N ALA A 1 14.97 -10.99 -10.25
CA ALA A 1 14.54 -9.63 -10.61
C ALA A 1 14.09 -8.82 -9.41
N GLY A 2 13.42 -9.42 -8.45
CA GLY A 2 12.94 -8.74 -7.27
C GLY A 2 12.01 -9.62 -6.45
N TYR A 3 11.36 -9.02 -5.44
CA TYR A 3 10.40 -9.72 -4.61
C TYR A 3 9.37 -8.76 -4.03
N VAL A 4 8.27 -9.33 -3.57
CA VAL A 4 7.19 -8.59 -2.93
C VAL A 4 6.76 -9.34 -1.66
N ILE A 5 6.52 -8.56 -0.61
CA ILE A 5 5.98 -9.06 0.66
C ILE A 5 4.64 -8.37 0.86
N PHE A 6 3.59 -9.15 1.07
CA PHE A 6 2.27 -8.60 1.31
C PHE A 6 1.48 -9.46 2.29
N PHE A 7 0.55 -8.83 2.96
CA PHE A 7 -0.37 -9.47 3.90
C PHE A 7 -1.70 -9.77 3.20
N ILE A 8 -2.23 -10.96 3.42
CA ILE A 8 -3.53 -11.36 2.87
C ILE A 8 -4.58 -11.17 3.95
N ASP A 9 -5.45 -10.20 3.74
CA ASP A 9 -6.56 -9.90 4.65
C ASP A 9 -7.83 -10.60 4.15
N LYS A 10 -8.03 -11.83 4.60
CA LYS A 10 -9.19 -12.63 4.20
C LYS A 10 -10.50 -12.08 4.76
N LYS A 11 -10.44 -11.44 5.92
CA LYS A 11 -11.60 -10.85 6.59
C LYS A 11 -12.21 -9.73 5.78
N ASN A 12 -11.37 -8.86 5.23
CA ASN A 12 -11.80 -7.69 4.47
C ASN A 12 -11.64 -7.88 2.95
N ASN A 13 -11.20 -9.04 2.53
CA ASN A 13 -11.03 -9.44 1.12
C ASN A 13 -10.10 -8.50 0.34
N THR A 14 -9.00 -8.09 0.97
CA THR A 14 -7.98 -7.23 0.34
C THR A 14 -6.58 -7.75 0.65
N LEU A 15 -5.61 -7.24 -0.11
CA LEU A 15 -4.19 -7.44 0.15
C LEU A 15 -3.61 -6.14 0.69
N TRP A 16 -2.55 -6.25 1.46
CA TRP A 16 -1.80 -5.10 1.97
C TRP A 16 -0.34 -5.26 1.61
N LEU A 17 0.19 -4.37 0.77
CA LEU A 17 1.58 -4.40 0.37
C LEU A 17 2.45 -3.91 1.52
N ASP A 18 3.34 -4.78 2.01
CA ASP A 18 4.30 -4.42 3.05
C ASP A 18 5.61 -3.94 2.44
N TYR A 19 6.12 -4.64 1.43
CA TYR A 19 7.39 -4.30 0.81
C TYR A 19 7.47 -4.81 -0.63
N ILE A 20 8.05 -3.99 -1.50
CA ILE A 20 8.39 -4.40 -2.87
C ILE A 20 9.81 -3.95 -3.19
N ALA A 21 10.60 -4.85 -3.76
CA ALA A 21 11.95 -4.56 -4.21
C ALA A 21 12.18 -5.07 -5.61
N ILE A 22 12.68 -4.22 -6.48
CA ILE A 22 13.15 -4.58 -7.80
C ILE A 22 14.67 -4.35 -7.79
N PHE A 23 15.45 -5.38 -8.13
CA PHE A 23 16.89 -5.25 -8.17
C PHE A 23 17.30 -4.17 -9.17
N LYS A 24 18.30 -3.37 -8.81
CA LYS A 24 18.71 -2.18 -9.55
C LYS A 24 18.95 -2.44 -11.04
N GLU A 25 19.57 -3.57 -11.38
CA GLU A 25 19.83 -3.98 -12.77
C GLU A 25 18.58 -4.26 -13.57
N HIS A 26 17.43 -4.37 -12.91
CA HIS A 26 16.15 -4.62 -13.56
C HIS A 26 15.19 -3.42 -13.51
N HIS A 27 15.65 -2.27 -13.00
CA HIS A 27 14.84 -1.06 -12.98
C HIS A 27 14.48 -0.62 -14.41
N SER A 28 13.29 -0.06 -14.56
CA SER A 28 12.76 0.45 -15.85
C SER A 28 12.55 -0.63 -16.93
N LYS A 29 12.56 -1.91 -16.57
CA LYS A 29 12.34 -3.03 -17.50
C LYS A 29 10.94 -3.65 -17.38
N GLY A 30 10.02 -2.99 -16.68
CA GLY A 30 8.66 -3.47 -16.53
C GLY A 30 8.45 -4.58 -15.50
N PHE A 31 9.43 -4.91 -14.68
CA PHE A 31 9.31 -5.95 -13.67
C PHE A 31 8.29 -5.62 -12.59
N GLY A 32 8.22 -4.35 -12.16
CA GLY A 32 7.20 -3.92 -11.20
C GLY A 32 5.78 -4.14 -11.72
N THR A 33 5.53 -3.78 -12.97
CA THR A 33 4.25 -4.01 -13.62
C THR A 33 3.92 -5.50 -13.67
N ARG A 34 4.89 -6.35 -14.03
CA ARG A 34 4.70 -7.80 -14.07
C ARG A 34 4.37 -8.39 -12.71
N ILE A 35 4.98 -7.89 -11.64
CA ILE A 35 4.70 -8.33 -10.28
C ILE A 35 3.23 -8.05 -9.93
N PHE A 36 2.75 -6.84 -10.20
CA PHE A 36 1.35 -6.48 -9.93
C PHE A 36 0.36 -7.23 -10.83
N GLU A 37 0.71 -7.47 -12.09
CA GLU A 37 -0.11 -8.29 -12.98
C GLU A 37 -0.20 -9.74 -12.48
N ALA A 38 0.91 -10.31 -12.02
CA ALA A 38 0.93 -11.65 -11.43
C ALA A 38 0.11 -11.71 -10.14
N MET A 39 0.21 -10.68 -9.30
CA MET A 39 -0.57 -10.57 -8.08
C MET A 39 -2.07 -10.53 -8.39
N LYS A 40 -2.48 -9.71 -9.34
CA LYS A 40 -3.87 -9.62 -9.79
C LYS A 40 -4.40 -10.95 -10.31
N LYS A 41 -3.58 -11.66 -11.09
CA LYS A 41 -3.94 -12.96 -11.65
C LYS A 41 -4.10 -14.03 -10.57
N GLU A 42 -3.17 -14.08 -9.62
CA GLU A 42 -3.17 -15.07 -8.54
C GLU A 42 -4.27 -14.80 -7.52
N PHE A 43 -4.56 -13.53 -7.25
CA PHE A 43 -5.49 -13.10 -6.21
C PHE A 43 -6.72 -12.41 -6.78
N PHE A 44 -7.21 -12.86 -7.95
CA PHE A 44 -8.33 -12.23 -8.65
C PHE A 44 -9.64 -12.20 -7.84
N GLU A 45 -9.78 -13.08 -6.84
CA GLU A 45 -10.95 -13.13 -5.97
C GLU A 45 -10.96 -12.01 -4.91
N PHE A 46 -9.82 -11.36 -4.70
CA PHE A 46 -9.70 -10.25 -3.77
C PHE A 46 -10.06 -8.94 -4.46
N SER A 47 -10.51 -7.97 -3.66
CA SER A 47 -10.93 -6.65 -4.18
C SER A 47 -9.77 -5.84 -4.75
N GLY A 48 -8.57 -6.01 -4.19
CA GLY A 48 -7.38 -5.29 -4.62
C GLY A 48 -6.32 -5.23 -3.54
N VAL A 49 -5.35 -4.32 -3.71
CA VAL A 49 -4.22 -4.19 -2.80
C VAL A 49 -4.05 -2.74 -2.33
N TRP A 50 -3.85 -2.58 -1.02
CA TRP A 50 -3.52 -1.29 -0.40
C TRP A 50 -2.04 -1.01 -0.53
N LEU A 51 -1.70 0.24 -0.85
CA LEU A 51 -0.33 0.70 -1.07
C LEU A 51 -0.05 1.91 -0.20
N GLU A 52 0.98 1.81 0.62
CA GLU A 52 1.48 2.93 1.42
C GLU A 52 2.49 3.70 0.56
N VAL A 53 2.21 4.97 0.29
CA VAL A 53 2.98 5.76 -0.67
C VAL A 53 3.55 7.00 0.04
N GLU A 54 4.86 7.19 -0.09
CA GLU A 54 5.54 8.34 0.47
C GLU A 54 4.99 9.65 -0.08
N LYS A 55 4.97 10.70 0.74
CA LYS A 55 4.62 12.05 0.29
C LYS A 55 5.57 12.48 -0.82
N PRO A 56 5.10 13.21 -1.84
CA PRO A 56 5.98 13.66 -2.92
C PRO A 56 7.00 14.65 -2.38
N ASP A 57 8.27 14.43 -2.74
CA ASP A 57 9.38 15.28 -2.35
C ASP A 57 10.26 15.53 -3.57
N GLU A 58 10.36 16.78 -4.00
CA GLU A 58 11.15 17.18 -5.16
C GLU A 58 12.65 16.91 -4.97
N ASN A 59 13.11 16.87 -3.71
CA ASN A 59 14.50 16.54 -3.37
C ASN A 59 14.77 15.03 -3.39
N GLU A 60 13.71 14.22 -3.50
CA GLU A 60 13.77 12.77 -3.56
C GLU A 60 13.03 12.29 -4.81
N PRO A 61 13.67 12.32 -5.99
CA PRO A 61 13.00 11.97 -7.25
C PRO A 61 12.32 10.60 -7.28
N ASP A 62 12.79 9.66 -6.47
CA ASP A 62 12.22 8.33 -6.38
C ASP A 62 10.78 8.35 -5.83
N THR A 63 10.45 9.31 -4.96
CA THR A 63 9.09 9.45 -4.44
C THR A 63 8.12 9.81 -5.56
N LEU A 64 8.52 10.71 -6.45
CA LEU A 64 7.72 11.15 -7.59
C LEU A 64 7.55 10.00 -8.60
N ARG A 65 8.62 9.26 -8.85
CA ARG A 65 8.62 8.13 -9.78
C ARG A 65 7.69 7.01 -9.30
N ARG A 66 7.72 6.66 -8.01
CA ARG A 66 6.84 5.64 -7.43
C ARG A 66 5.36 6.04 -7.53
N ARG A 67 5.04 7.29 -7.21
CA ARG A 67 3.67 7.80 -7.32
C ARG A 67 3.16 7.69 -8.75
N LYS A 68 3.97 8.10 -9.72
CA LYS A 68 3.64 8.00 -11.14
C LYS A 68 3.43 6.55 -11.57
N PHE A 69 4.28 5.65 -11.10
CA PHE A 69 4.20 4.22 -11.38
C PHE A 69 2.87 3.64 -10.87
N TYR A 70 2.51 3.89 -9.61
CA TYR A 70 1.27 3.39 -9.04
C TYR A 70 0.04 3.95 -9.74
N LYS A 71 0.03 5.23 -10.08
CA LYS A 71 -1.07 5.85 -10.83
C LYS A 71 -1.22 5.21 -12.21
N LYS A 72 -0.12 4.92 -12.88
CA LYS A 72 -0.12 4.28 -14.19
C LYS A 72 -0.68 2.86 -14.14
N LEU A 73 -0.49 2.15 -13.04
CA LEU A 73 -1.10 0.84 -12.81
C LEU A 73 -2.62 0.91 -12.60
N GLY A 74 -3.15 2.07 -12.31
CA GLY A 74 -4.56 2.26 -12.01
C GLY A 74 -4.88 2.46 -10.53
N ALA A 75 -3.85 2.60 -9.68
CA ALA A 75 -4.06 2.87 -8.26
C ALA A 75 -4.66 4.25 -8.05
N ARG A 76 -5.51 4.36 -7.05
CA ARG A 76 -6.21 5.60 -6.69
C ARG A 76 -5.89 5.97 -5.25
N ILE A 77 -5.74 7.28 -5.02
CA ILE A 77 -5.53 7.79 -3.67
C ILE A 77 -6.84 7.69 -2.88
N VAL A 78 -6.77 7.11 -1.70
CA VAL A 78 -7.93 6.96 -0.81
C VAL A 78 -7.80 7.88 0.40
N SER A 79 -6.61 8.04 0.93
CA SER A 79 -6.36 8.96 2.05
C SER A 79 -5.05 9.70 1.88
N GLU A 80 -5.11 11.03 2.00
CA GLU A 80 -3.92 11.89 2.06
C GLU A 80 -3.49 12.15 3.50
N ASN A 81 -4.22 11.59 4.45
CA ASN A 81 -3.96 11.73 5.89
C ASN A 81 -3.54 10.40 6.53
N TYR A 82 -2.98 9.52 5.71
CA TYR A 82 -2.49 8.23 6.19
C TYR A 82 -1.23 8.41 7.03
N ILE A 83 -1.11 7.64 8.10
CA ILE A 83 0.03 7.67 8.99
C ILE A 83 0.62 6.27 9.09
N TYR A 84 1.86 6.11 8.62
CA TYR A 84 2.62 4.88 8.79
C TYR A 84 3.02 4.78 10.27
N PRO A 85 2.64 3.69 10.96
CA PRO A 85 2.82 3.60 12.41
C PRO A 85 4.28 3.41 12.82
N ASN A 86 4.72 4.18 13.81
CA ASN A 86 5.97 3.99 14.51
C ASN A 86 5.85 4.56 15.92
N ASN A 87 6.88 4.40 16.74
CA ASN A 87 6.85 4.85 18.13
C ASN A 87 7.16 6.35 18.32
N ASN A 88 7.34 7.09 17.24
CA ASN A 88 7.61 8.53 17.22
C ASN A 88 6.42 9.36 16.69
N GLY A 89 5.19 8.87 16.84
CA GLY A 89 3.99 9.57 16.38
C GLY A 89 3.57 9.27 14.96
N GLY A 90 4.32 8.43 14.26
CA GLY A 90 4.01 8.01 12.90
C GLY A 90 4.69 8.85 11.82
N LEU A 91 4.67 8.33 10.61
CA LEU A 91 5.17 9.00 9.42
C LEU A 91 4.01 9.31 8.49
N SER A 92 3.87 10.59 8.13
CA SER A 92 2.81 11.03 7.20
C SER A 92 3.05 10.47 5.80
N MET A 93 2.07 9.75 5.27
CA MET A 93 2.11 9.15 3.94
C MET A 93 0.75 9.28 3.28
N ASP A 94 0.64 8.81 2.05
CA ASP A 94 -0.64 8.66 1.36
C ASP A 94 -0.99 7.18 1.27
N LEU A 95 -2.28 6.87 1.35
CA LEU A 95 -2.76 5.50 1.18
C LEU A 95 -3.48 5.41 -0.16
N TYR A 96 -2.98 4.52 -1.01
CA TYR A 96 -3.55 4.23 -2.31
C TYR A 96 -4.20 2.85 -2.29
N PHE A 97 -5.13 2.65 -3.20
CA PHE A 97 -5.71 1.33 -3.46
C PHE A 97 -5.62 1.01 -4.95
N LEU A 98 -5.10 -0.18 -5.26
CA LEU A 98 -5.08 -0.71 -6.62
C LEU A 98 -6.21 -1.76 -6.72
N PRO A 99 -7.34 -1.42 -7.36
CA PRO A 99 -8.47 -2.34 -7.44
C PRO A 99 -8.20 -3.46 -8.45
N PHE A 100 -8.62 -4.66 -8.11
CA PHE A 100 -8.63 -5.80 -9.02
C PHE A 100 -10.01 -5.99 -9.66
N CYS A 101 -11.03 -5.39 -9.07
CA CYS A 101 -12.39 -5.37 -9.58
C CYS A 101 -13.05 -4.03 -9.20
N GLU A 102 -14.19 -3.74 -9.80
CA GLU A 102 -14.94 -2.53 -9.45
C GLU A 102 -15.72 -2.75 -8.15
N GLU A 103 -15.26 -2.14 -7.08
CA GLU A 103 -15.88 -2.21 -5.76
C GLU A 103 -15.63 -0.90 -5.02
N ASN A 104 -16.55 -0.52 -4.14
CA ASN A 104 -16.35 0.67 -3.30
C ASN A 104 -15.44 0.34 -2.12
N PHE A 105 -14.17 0.38 -2.37
CA PHE A 105 -13.13 0.06 -1.40
C PHE A 105 -12.91 1.16 -0.36
N ALA A 106 -13.28 2.41 -0.66
CA ALA A 106 -13.06 3.52 0.26
C ALA A 106 -13.77 3.30 1.61
N LYS A 107 -14.93 2.67 1.60
CA LYS A 107 -15.69 2.34 2.81
C LYS A 107 -14.98 1.31 3.69
N LYS A 108 -14.10 0.52 3.13
CA LYS A 108 -13.36 -0.53 3.86
C LYS A 108 -12.04 -0.06 4.43
N MET A 109 -11.62 1.18 4.12
CA MET A 109 -10.28 1.67 4.48
C MET A 109 -9.95 1.49 5.95
N HIS A 110 -10.77 1.98 6.86
CA HIS A 110 -10.47 1.92 8.29
C HIS A 110 -10.38 0.48 8.82
N LYS A 111 -11.24 -0.41 8.34
CA LYS A 111 -11.20 -1.83 8.71
C LYS A 111 -9.92 -2.48 8.25
N CYS A 112 -9.50 -2.19 7.02
CA CYS A 112 -8.29 -2.76 6.44
C CYS A 112 -7.04 -2.22 7.14
N VAL A 113 -6.99 -0.92 7.40
CA VAL A 113 -5.89 -0.28 8.14
C VAL A 113 -5.77 -0.89 9.54
N LYS A 114 -6.88 -1.02 10.24
CA LYS A 114 -6.90 -1.61 11.58
C LYS A 114 -6.34 -3.03 11.57
N THR A 115 -6.82 -3.88 10.67
CA THR A 115 -6.37 -5.27 10.56
C THR A 115 -4.88 -5.34 10.21
N ALA A 116 -4.41 -4.51 9.27
CA ALA A 116 -3.01 -4.46 8.88
C ALA A 116 -2.12 -4.04 10.05
N PHE A 117 -2.52 -2.99 10.80
CA PHE A 117 -1.73 -2.48 11.91
C PHE A 117 -1.65 -3.50 13.05
N GLU A 118 -2.75 -4.15 13.38
CA GLU A 118 -2.78 -5.20 14.41
C GLU A 118 -1.92 -6.41 14.03
N THR A 119 -1.78 -6.68 12.74
CA THR A 119 -1.03 -7.83 12.24
C THR A 119 0.45 -7.51 12.00
N ILE A 120 0.73 -6.40 11.33
CA ILE A 120 2.09 -6.05 10.87
C ILE A 120 2.82 -5.18 11.88
N HIS A 121 2.10 -4.30 12.58
CA HIS A 121 2.65 -3.29 13.49
C HIS A 121 2.22 -3.50 14.94
N SER A 122 2.03 -4.74 15.37
CA SER A 122 1.60 -5.08 16.73
C SER A 122 2.59 -4.64 17.81
N ASP A 123 3.84 -4.36 17.45
CA ASP A 123 4.89 -3.88 18.34
C ASP A 123 4.87 -2.36 18.56
N VAL A 124 4.05 -1.63 17.80
CA VAL A 124 3.94 -0.17 17.92
C VAL A 124 2.99 0.18 19.06
N GLU A 125 3.48 1.02 20.00
CA GLU A 125 2.68 1.53 21.12
C GLU A 125 1.66 2.55 20.66
N ASN A 126 0.50 2.58 21.33
CA ASN A 126 -0.58 3.55 21.06
C ASN A 126 -1.08 3.52 19.62
N ILE A 127 -1.11 2.34 19.00
CA ILE A 127 -1.53 2.15 17.61
C ILE A 127 -2.95 2.68 17.36
N GLU A 128 -3.85 2.56 18.33
CA GLU A 128 -5.22 3.06 18.22
C GLU A 128 -5.28 4.58 18.01
N LYS A 129 -4.40 5.32 18.68
CA LYS A 129 -4.33 6.79 18.52
C LYS A 129 -3.87 7.17 17.12
N ILE A 130 -2.99 6.36 16.52
CA ILE A 130 -2.54 6.59 15.16
C ILE A 130 -3.68 6.31 14.19
N ILE A 131 -4.40 5.21 14.37
CA ILE A 131 -5.55 4.85 13.55
C ILE A 131 -6.61 5.96 13.56
N ASP A 132 -6.89 6.51 14.72
CA ASP A 132 -7.90 7.58 14.89
C ASP A 132 -7.56 8.86 14.13
N LYS A 133 -6.29 9.10 13.81
CA LYS A 133 -5.84 10.26 13.03
C LYS A 133 -5.97 10.07 11.52
N ILE A 134 -6.13 8.85 11.06
CA ILE A 134 -6.23 8.54 9.63
C ILE A 134 -7.65 8.84 9.14
N LYS A 135 -7.72 9.70 8.11
CA LYS A 135 -9.00 10.15 7.53
C LYS A 135 -9.13 9.79 6.07
#